data_0198c2b189586fa0b20ec3a9ac38d034
#
_entry.id   0198c2b189586fa0b20ec3a9ac38d034
#
_cell.length_a   1.000
_cell.length_b   1.000
_cell.length_c   1.000
_cell.angle_alpha   90.00
_cell.angle_beta   90.00
_cell.angle_gamma   90.00
#
_symmetry.space_group_name_H-M   'P 1'
#
loop_
_entity.id
_entity.type
_entity.pdbx_description
1 polymer ?
#
loop_
_entity_poly.entity_id
_entity_poly.type
_entity_poly.pdbx_seq_one_letter_code
_entity_poly.pdbx_strand_id
1 'polypeptide(L)'
;YENLVKFTEKIFNKGFSELSDVPFDKPLFMMKHIPSLFGLRSYKSVYSLVSSYIKNEKLRRMLSMHPLLVGGNPFTTTSIYGLILFLEKKWGIHYSMGGTGNIIKGLEKLMLEENIKILKGSEVTKINLEKGKIKSVNLKNQNEIQADNVFCNADPPAVYETLLSNQRTNLMFDWKKKRMEYSM
;
A
#
# COMPACT_ATOMS: atom_id res chain seq x y z
N TYR A 1 -20.20 19.85 6.40
CA TYR A 1 -18.86 19.57 5.89
C TYR A 1 -17.84 19.46 7.04
N GLU A 2 -17.75 20.44 7.93
CA GLU A 2 -16.76 20.46 9.02
C GLU A 2 -16.80 19.22 9.92
N ASN A 3 -18.00 18.73 10.25
CA ASN A 3 -18.15 17.52 11.05
C ASN A 3 -17.61 16.26 10.32
N LEU A 4 -17.74 16.21 9.00
CA LEU A 4 -17.12 15.16 8.20
C LEU A 4 -15.59 15.25 8.28
N VAL A 5 -15.02 16.45 8.10
CA VAL A 5 -13.58 16.68 8.20
C VAL A 5 -13.04 16.30 9.58
N LYS A 6 -13.70 16.74 10.66
CA LYS A 6 -13.33 16.33 12.04
C LYS A 6 -13.38 14.82 12.26
N PHE A 7 -14.32 14.14 11.61
CA PHE A 7 -14.39 12.68 11.71
C PHE A 7 -13.27 12.01 10.89
N THR A 8 -13.00 12.51 9.68
CA THR A 8 -11.91 11.98 8.85
C THR A 8 -10.51 12.27 9.43
N GLU A 9 -10.37 13.33 10.24
CA GLU A 9 -9.18 13.56 11.06
C GLU A 9 -8.91 12.42 12.07
N LYS A 10 -9.96 11.92 12.73
CA LYS A 10 -9.83 10.79 13.64
C LYS A 10 -9.38 9.52 12.89
N ILE A 11 -9.90 9.32 11.68
CA ILE A 11 -9.46 8.19 10.82
C ILE A 11 -7.99 8.37 10.44
N PHE A 12 -7.59 9.58 10.04
CA PHE A 12 -6.22 9.91 9.69
C PHE A 12 -5.25 9.66 10.85
N ASN A 13 -5.56 10.17 12.04
CA ASN A 13 -4.70 9.99 13.20
C ASN A 13 -4.52 8.52 13.56
N LYS A 14 -5.59 7.72 13.50
CA LYS A 14 -5.49 6.28 13.77
C LYS A 14 -4.83 5.50 12.64
N GLY A 15 -5.28 5.72 11.41
CA GLY A 15 -4.83 4.93 10.26
C GLY A 15 -3.44 5.32 9.75
N PHE A 16 -3.14 6.62 9.72
CA PHE A 16 -1.89 7.13 9.17
C PHE A 16 -0.85 7.42 10.26
N SER A 17 -1.21 8.12 11.34
CA SER A 17 -0.22 8.51 12.35
C SER A 17 0.15 7.38 13.32
N GLU A 18 -0.78 6.43 13.62
CA GLU A 18 -0.51 5.38 14.60
C GLU A 18 -0.23 4.01 13.96
N LEU A 19 -0.79 3.71 12.79
CA LEU A 19 -0.78 2.35 12.22
C LEU A 19 -0.04 2.22 10.89
N SER A 20 0.45 3.32 10.29
CA SER A 20 1.05 3.25 8.95
C SER A 20 2.37 2.50 8.88
N ASP A 21 3.13 2.49 9.96
CA ASP A 21 4.46 1.86 10.07
C ASP A 21 4.43 0.53 10.85
N VAL A 22 3.25 0.08 11.25
CA VAL A 22 3.11 -1.12 12.07
C VAL A 22 2.69 -2.32 11.21
N PRO A 23 3.46 -3.43 11.21
CA PRO A 23 3.09 -4.62 10.46
C PRO A 23 1.86 -5.31 11.07
N PHE A 24 0.90 -5.67 10.22
CA PHE A 24 -0.31 -6.41 10.60
C PHE A 24 -0.11 -7.93 10.47
N ASP A 25 1.03 -8.43 10.94
CA ASP A 25 1.44 -9.83 10.83
C ASP A 25 0.88 -10.73 11.96
N LYS A 26 0.56 -10.13 13.12
CA LYS A 26 0.11 -10.86 14.31
C LYS A 26 -1.40 -10.75 14.51
N PRO A 27 -2.14 -11.89 14.53
CA PRO A 27 -3.59 -11.89 14.74
C PRO A 27 -4.02 -11.19 16.04
N LEU A 28 -3.25 -11.37 17.12
CA LEU A 28 -3.55 -10.76 18.42
C LEU A 28 -3.46 -9.23 18.37
N PHE A 29 -2.50 -8.70 17.60
CA PHE A 29 -2.37 -7.27 17.36
C PHE A 29 -3.57 -6.74 16.59
N MET A 30 -4.01 -7.43 15.54
CA MET A 30 -5.20 -7.09 14.78
C MET A 30 -6.45 -7.02 15.68
N MET A 31 -6.66 -8.03 16.53
CA MET A 31 -7.79 -8.09 17.45
C MET A 31 -7.85 -6.89 18.40
N LYS A 32 -6.70 -6.42 18.90
CA LYS A 32 -6.59 -5.25 19.79
C LYS A 32 -7.14 -3.96 19.13
N HIS A 33 -7.01 -3.84 17.80
CA HIS A 33 -7.42 -2.64 17.06
C HIS A 33 -8.87 -2.70 16.53
N ILE A 34 -9.54 -3.87 16.59
CA ILE A 34 -10.94 -4.02 16.14
C ILE A 34 -11.89 -3.00 16.78
N PRO A 35 -11.87 -2.75 18.10
CA PRO A 35 -12.78 -1.77 18.71
C PRO A 35 -12.59 -0.35 18.16
N SER A 36 -11.34 0.07 17.97
CA SER A 36 -11.05 1.40 17.40
C SER A 36 -11.47 1.52 15.94
N LEU A 37 -11.22 0.48 15.12
CA LEU A 37 -11.67 0.44 13.73
C LEU A 37 -13.21 0.47 13.64
N PHE A 38 -13.88 -0.23 14.53
CA PHE A 38 -15.34 -0.19 14.62
C PHE A 38 -15.85 1.20 14.99
N GLY A 39 -15.24 1.86 15.99
CA GLY A 39 -15.53 3.24 16.37
C GLY A 39 -15.32 4.25 15.22
N LEU A 40 -14.35 3.99 14.34
CA LEU A 40 -14.10 4.74 13.11
C LEU A 40 -15.04 4.36 11.96
N ARG A 41 -16.02 3.50 12.20
CA ARG A 41 -17.02 3.04 11.23
C ARG A 41 -16.39 2.39 9.98
N SER A 42 -15.25 1.71 10.14
CA SER A 42 -14.52 1.07 9.02
C SER A 42 -15.33 0.03 8.25
N TYR A 43 -16.42 -0.45 8.84
CA TYR A 43 -17.41 -1.35 8.21
C TYR A 43 -18.31 -0.66 7.18
N LYS A 44 -18.35 0.69 7.17
CA LYS A 44 -19.10 1.45 6.15
C LYS A 44 -18.24 1.64 4.90
N SER A 45 -18.91 1.88 3.77
CA SER A 45 -18.22 2.41 2.59
C SER A 45 -17.94 3.91 2.72
N VAL A 46 -16.98 4.43 1.94
CA VAL A 46 -16.70 5.88 1.90
C VAL A 46 -17.95 6.67 1.55
N TYR A 47 -18.69 6.23 0.52
CA TYR A 47 -19.95 6.89 0.14
C TYR A 47 -20.98 6.90 1.28
N SER A 48 -21.14 5.78 1.99
CA SER A 48 -22.05 5.67 3.13
C SER A 48 -21.62 6.59 4.29
N LEU A 49 -20.32 6.69 4.56
CA LEU A 49 -19.80 7.62 5.57
C LEU A 49 -20.11 9.07 5.19
N VAL A 50 -19.74 9.49 3.97
CA VAL A 50 -19.98 10.84 3.46
C VAL A 50 -21.47 11.18 3.49
N SER A 51 -22.33 10.24 3.09
CA SER A 51 -23.79 10.40 3.07
C SER A 51 -24.38 10.63 4.46
N SER A 52 -23.73 10.18 5.53
CA SER A 52 -24.20 10.44 6.90
C SER A 52 -23.94 11.88 7.36
N TYR A 53 -23.13 12.66 6.65
CA TYR A 53 -22.82 14.06 6.97
C TYR A 53 -23.30 15.05 5.90
N ILE A 54 -23.43 14.64 4.65
CA ILE A 54 -23.71 15.49 3.49
C ILE A 54 -25.06 15.11 2.90
N LYS A 55 -25.96 16.08 2.73
CA LYS A 55 -27.29 15.85 2.14
C LYS A 55 -27.29 15.95 0.62
N ASN A 56 -26.52 16.89 0.05
CA ASN A 56 -26.47 17.12 -1.40
C ASN A 56 -25.77 15.98 -2.11
N GLU A 57 -26.44 15.37 -3.09
CA GLU A 57 -25.93 14.19 -3.79
C GLU A 57 -24.65 14.46 -4.61
N LYS A 58 -24.58 15.61 -5.28
CA LYS A 58 -23.39 15.98 -6.06
C LYS A 58 -22.16 16.11 -5.17
N LEU A 59 -22.33 16.72 -3.98
CA LEU A 59 -21.26 16.80 -2.98
C LEU A 59 -20.92 15.43 -2.39
N ARG A 60 -21.88 14.53 -2.21
CA ARG A 60 -21.59 13.15 -1.78
C ARG A 60 -20.68 12.45 -2.77
N ARG A 61 -21.00 12.51 -4.07
CA ARG A 61 -20.18 11.91 -5.11
C ARG A 61 -18.78 12.50 -5.15
N MET A 62 -18.68 13.84 -5.10
CA MET A 62 -17.40 14.54 -5.12
C MET A 62 -16.53 14.17 -3.89
N LEU A 63 -17.08 14.21 -2.68
CA LEU A 63 -16.35 13.95 -1.45
C LEU A 63 -16.08 12.45 -1.17
N SER A 64 -16.64 11.56 -1.97
CA SER A 64 -16.41 10.11 -1.86
C SER A 64 -15.53 9.52 -2.97
N MET A 65 -14.98 10.34 -3.86
CA MET A 65 -14.20 9.86 -5.01
C MET A 65 -12.81 9.30 -4.67
N HIS A 66 -12.27 9.61 -3.49
CA HIS A 66 -10.89 9.27 -3.12
C HIS A 66 -10.49 7.79 -3.29
N PRO A 67 -11.36 6.78 -3.04
CA PRO A 67 -11.03 5.40 -3.34
C PRO A 67 -10.61 5.13 -4.78
N LEU A 68 -11.06 5.94 -5.74
CA LEU A 68 -10.66 5.79 -7.15
C LEU A 68 -9.14 5.97 -7.36
N LEU A 69 -8.46 6.71 -6.47
CA LEU A 69 -6.99 6.88 -6.50
C LEU A 69 -6.24 5.56 -6.33
N VAL A 70 -6.88 4.56 -5.73
CA VAL A 70 -6.32 3.22 -5.47
C VAL A 70 -7.11 2.13 -6.18
N GLY A 71 -7.85 2.48 -7.24
CA GLY A 71 -8.68 1.53 -8.01
C GLY A 71 -9.91 1.00 -7.25
N GLY A 72 -10.28 1.62 -6.12
CA GLY A 72 -11.40 1.19 -5.29
C GLY A 72 -12.72 1.84 -5.68
N ASN A 73 -13.82 1.08 -5.57
CA ASN A 73 -15.18 1.59 -5.75
C ASN A 73 -15.66 2.31 -4.47
N PRO A 74 -16.06 3.60 -4.52
CA PRO A 74 -16.53 4.35 -3.35
C PRO A 74 -17.70 3.71 -2.59
N PHE A 75 -18.52 2.92 -3.26
CA PHE A 75 -19.70 2.26 -2.67
C PHE A 75 -19.36 0.99 -1.88
N THR A 76 -18.20 0.38 -2.14
CA THR A 76 -17.77 -0.87 -1.50
C THR A 76 -16.49 -0.72 -0.69
N THR A 77 -15.64 0.25 -1.03
CA THR A 77 -14.37 0.48 -0.33
C THR A 77 -14.61 1.05 1.06
N THR A 78 -13.90 0.52 2.05
CA THR A 78 -14.00 0.92 3.47
C THR A 78 -13.85 2.42 3.68
N SER A 79 -14.62 2.97 4.61
CA SER A 79 -14.62 4.39 5.00
C SER A 79 -13.27 4.90 5.52
N ILE A 80 -12.31 4.02 5.80
CA ILE A 80 -10.94 4.39 6.19
C ILE A 80 -10.31 5.31 5.12
N TYR A 81 -10.57 5.08 3.84
CA TYR A 81 -10.10 5.95 2.77
C TYR A 81 -10.64 7.39 2.82
N GLY A 82 -11.63 7.66 3.66
CA GLY A 82 -12.05 9.02 3.98
C GLY A 82 -10.95 9.88 4.64
N LEU A 83 -9.89 9.25 5.18
CA LEU A 83 -8.71 9.96 5.70
C LEU A 83 -8.07 10.89 4.66
N ILE A 84 -8.16 10.55 3.37
CA ILE A 84 -7.58 11.33 2.27
C ILE A 84 -8.21 12.73 2.23
N LEU A 85 -9.51 12.88 2.51
CA LEU A 85 -10.17 14.17 2.59
C LEU A 85 -9.53 15.10 3.64
N PHE A 86 -9.16 14.55 4.81
CA PHE A 86 -8.45 15.32 5.84
C PHE A 86 -7.01 15.63 5.42
N LEU A 87 -6.34 14.65 4.80
CA LEU A 87 -4.97 14.79 4.30
C LEU A 87 -4.87 15.94 3.29
N GLU A 88 -5.77 15.99 2.31
CA GLU A 88 -5.84 17.08 1.31
C GLU A 88 -6.08 18.44 1.98
N LYS A 89 -6.97 18.50 2.98
CA LYS A 89 -7.20 19.73 3.73
C LYS A 89 -5.99 20.16 4.55
N LYS A 90 -5.27 19.21 5.15
CA LYS A 90 -4.14 19.47 6.04
C LYS A 90 -2.90 19.93 5.28
N TRP A 91 -2.58 19.26 4.19
CA TRP A 91 -1.34 19.49 3.44
C TRP A 91 -1.55 20.07 2.05
N GLY A 92 -2.79 20.11 1.55
CA GLY A 92 -3.10 20.54 0.20
C GLY A 92 -2.82 19.46 -0.84
N ILE A 93 -3.00 19.84 -2.11
CA ILE A 93 -2.69 19.02 -3.27
C ILE A 93 -1.50 19.67 -3.97
N HIS A 94 -0.44 18.90 -4.19
CA HIS A 94 0.79 19.34 -4.78
C HIS A 94 1.07 18.64 -6.10
N TYR A 95 1.65 19.36 -7.02
CA TYR A 95 2.10 18.85 -8.30
C TYR A 95 3.62 18.98 -8.41
N SER A 96 4.29 17.92 -8.83
CA SER A 96 5.72 17.98 -9.08
C SER A 96 6.00 18.78 -10.35
N MET A 97 6.72 19.89 -10.22
CA MET A 97 7.12 20.72 -11.37
C MET A 97 7.94 19.89 -12.36
N GLY A 98 7.50 19.89 -13.62
CA GLY A 98 8.08 19.05 -14.66
C GLY A 98 7.59 17.60 -14.67
N GLY A 99 6.52 17.29 -13.89
CA GLY A 99 5.88 15.96 -13.84
C GLY A 99 6.51 15.00 -12.84
N THR A 100 5.83 13.87 -12.63
CA THR A 100 6.24 12.83 -11.68
C THR A 100 7.62 12.23 -11.99
N GLY A 101 8.04 12.25 -13.26
CA GLY A 101 9.38 11.82 -13.68
C GLY A 101 10.52 12.60 -13.00
N ASN A 102 10.29 13.85 -12.61
CA ASN A 102 11.30 14.62 -11.88
C ASN A 102 11.48 14.15 -10.43
N ILE A 103 10.44 13.59 -9.82
CA ILE A 103 10.57 12.94 -8.50
C ILE A 103 11.52 11.74 -8.64
N ILE A 104 11.33 10.92 -9.67
CA ILE A 104 12.16 9.74 -9.91
C ILE A 104 13.63 10.15 -10.14
N LYS A 105 13.85 11.19 -10.97
CA LYS A 105 15.21 11.73 -11.18
C LYS A 105 15.86 12.25 -9.89
N GLY A 106 15.06 12.92 -9.03
CA GLY A 106 15.52 13.38 -7.73
C GLY A 106 15.92 12.23 -6.81
N LEU A 107 15.11 11.16 -6.76
CA LEU A 107 15.42 9.95 -6.00
C LEU A 107 16.66 9.23 -6.56
N GLU A 108 16.78 9.09 -7.88
CA GLU A 108 17.97 8.51 -8.52
C GLU A 108 19.24 9.28 -8.15
N LYS A 109 19.18 10.62 -8.19
CA LYS A 109 20.30 11.47 -7.78
C LYS A 109 20.68 11.23 -6.31
N LEU A 110 19.70 11.24 -5.41
CA LEU A 110 19.94 10.95 -3.99
C LEU A 110 20.56 9.57 -3.77
N MET A 111 20.06 8.54 -4.46
CA MET A 111 20.63 7.19 -4.37
C MET A 111 22.09 7.15 -4.79
N LEU A 112 22.45 7.86 -5.84
CA LEU A 112 23.85 7.94 -6.31
C LEU A 112 24.73 8.71 -5.31
N GLU A 113 24.23 9.78 -4.71
CA GLU A 113 24.92 10.55 -3.65
C GLU A 113 25.17 9.68 -2.40
N GLU A 114 24.23 8.78 -2.08
CA GLU A 114 24.36 7.80 -0.99
C GLU A 114 25.15 6.54 -1.39
N ASN A 115 25.82 6.54 -2.54
CA ASN A 115 26.61 5.40 -3.05
C ASN A 115 25.78 4.12 -3.29
N ILE A 116 24.48 4.23 -3.54
CA ILE A 116 23.63 3.09 -3.87
C ILE A 116 23.87 2.69 -5.33
N LYS A 117 24.21 1.44 -5.54
CA LYS A 117 24.44 0.90 -6.88
C LYS A 117 23.13 0.61 -7.60
N ILE A 118 22.86 1.28 -8.70
CA ILE A 118 21.67 1.08 -9.53
C ILE A 118 22.04 0.24 -10.74
N LEU A 119 21.41 -0.94 -10.88
CA LEU A 119 21.62 -1.85 -12.02
C LEU A 119 20.39 -1.82 -12.92
N LYS A 120 20.40 -1.00 -13.96
CA LYS A 120 19.34 -0.92 -14.96
C LYS A 120 19.42 -2.10 -15.95
N GLY A 121 18.28 -2.55 -16.48
CA GLY A 121 18.23 -3.67 -17.43
C GLY A 121 18.61 -5.03 -16.82
N SER A 122 18.63 -5.14 -15.50
CA SER A 122 19.06 -6.33 -14.76
C SER A 122 17.84 -7.08 -14.20
N GLU A 123 17.21 -7.88 -15.05
CA GLU A 123 16.04 -8.69 -14.69
C GLU A 123 16.43 -9.77 -13.68
N VAL A 124 15.76 -9.77 -12.53
CA VAL A 124 15.89 -10.83 -11.51
C VAL A 124 15.00 -12.00 -11.91
N THR A 125 15.59 -13.19 -12.00
CA THR A 125 14.89 -14.42 -12.41
C THR A 125 14.63 -15.38 -11.27
N LYS A 126 15.35 -15.26 -10.16
CA LYS A 126 15.20 -16.13 -8.99
C LYS A 126 15.72 -15.48 -7.72
N ILE A 127 15.06 -15.75 -6.59
CA ILE A 127 15.53 -15.46 -5.24
C ILE A 127 15.95 -16.80 -4.61
N ASN A 128 17.20 -16.93 -4.21
CA ASN A 128 17.72 -18.13 -3.58
C ASN A 128 17.59 -18.04 -2.06
N LEU A 129 17.03 -19.09 -1.46
CA LEU A 129 16.94 -19.24 -0.02
C LEU A 129 17.85 -20.39 0.44
N GLU A 130 18.48 -20.20 1.59
CA GLU A 130 19.19 -21.24 2.32
C GLU A 130 18.64 -21.30 3.75
N LYS A 131 18.12 -22.48 4.15
CA LYS A 131 17.48 -22.67 5.47
C LYS A 131 16.38 -21.65 5.79
N GLY A 132 15.61 -21.23 4.77
CA GLY A 132 14.52 -20.26 4.90
C GLY A 132 14.96 -18.78 5.01
N LYS A 133 16.24 -18.48 4.84
CA LYS A 133 16.78 -17.12 4.78
C LYS A 133 17.24 -16.79 3.36
N ILE A 134 17.16 -15.53 2.98
CA ILE A 134 17.66 -15.05 1.69
C ILE A 134 19.19 -15.24 1.67
N LYS A 135 19.67 -15.72 0.54
CA LYS A 135 21.09 -15.91 0.26
C LYS A 135 21.56 -15.02 -0.88
N SER A 136 20.80 -15.02 -1.97
CA SER A 136 21.20 -14.31 -3.19
C SER A 136 20.02 -14.13 -4.14
N VAL A 137 20.24 -13.33 -5.18
CA VAL A 137 19.34 -13.19 -6.33
C VAL A 137 20.09 -13.53 -7.63
N ASN A 138 19.42 -14.25 -8.52
CA ASN A 138 19.96 -14.53 -9.85
C ASN A 138 19.41 -13.54 -10.86
N LEU A 139 20.29 -13.03 -11.70
CA LEU A 139 19.95 -12.20 -12.84
C LEU A 139 19.81 -13.06 -14.13
N LYS A 140 19.08 -12.55 -15.10
CA LYS A 140 18.90 -13.22 -16.41
C LYS A 140 20.20 -13.49 -17.16
N ASN A 141 21.21 -12.67 -16.97
CA ASN A 141 22.56 -12.84 -17.52
C ASN A 141 23.41 -13.86 -16.75
N GLN A 142 22.81 -14.70 -15.91
CA GLN A 142 23.44 -15.72 -15.08
C GLN A 142 24.34 -15.18 -13.95
N ASN A 143 24.42 -13.88 -13.73
CA ASN A 143 25.12 -13.32 -12.58
C ASN A 143 24.30 -13.56 -11.31
N GLU A 144 24.99 -13.87 -10.21
CA GLU A 144 24.43 -14.03 -8.87
C GLU A 144 24.90 -12.89 -7.98
N ILE A 145 23.95 -12.24 -7.29
CA ILE A 145 24.23 -11.16 -6.33
C ILE A 145 23.88 -11.67 -4.93
N GLN A 146 24.87 -11.70 -4.05
CA GLN A 146 24.65 -12.02 -2.63
C GLN A 146 23.87 -10.92 -1.95
N ALA A 147 22.88 -11.29 -1.14
CA ALA A 147 22.03 -10.35 -0.41
C ALA A 147 21.52 -10.98 0.89
N ASP A 148 21.58 -10.23 1.97
CA ASP A 148 21.01 -10.63 3.26
C ASP A 148 19.50 -10.36 3.32
N ASN A 149 19.04 -9.33 2.62
CA ASN A 149 17.65 -8.92 2.54
C ASN A 149 17.29 -8.53 1.09
N VAL A 150 16.04 -8.79 0.70
CA VAL A 150 15.49 -8.39 -0.59
C VAL A 150 14.17 -7.67 -0.36
N PHE A 151 14.09 -6.42 -0.80
CA PHE A 151 12.85 -5.66 -0.89
C PHE A 151 12.33 -5.73 -2.30
N CYS A 152 11.13 -6.28 -2.49
CA CYS A 152 10.54 -6.49 -3.79
C CYS A 152 9.30 -5.61 -3.96
N ASN A 153 9.26 -4.83 -5.05
CA ASN A 153 8.12 -3.99 -5.42
C ASN A 153 7.28 -4.61 -6.56
N ALA A 154 7.49 -5.88 -6.90
CA ALA A 154 6.63 -6.61 -7.81
C ALA A 154 5.38 -7.16 -7.07
N ASP A 155 4.32 -7.48 -7.83
CA ASP A 155 3.11 -8.07 -7.26
C ASP A 155 3.43 -9.36 -6.49
N PRO A 156 2.99 -9.47 -5.20
CA PRO A 156 3.30 -10.64 -4.38
C PRO A 156 2.93 -11.98 -5.03
N PRO A 157 1.77 -12.17 -5.70
CA PRO A 157 1.48 -13.40 -6.42
C PRO A 157 2.56 -13.76 -7.44
N ALA A 158 2.97 -12.80 -8.27
CA ALA A 158 4.00 -13.01 -9.28
C ALA A 158 5.36 -13.38 -8.67
N VAL A 159 5.76 -12.70 -7.58
CA VAL A 159 7.02 -13.01 -6.85
C VAL A 159 7.05 -14.46 -6.41
N TYR A 160 5.97 -14.93 -5.78
CA TYR A 160 5.90 -16.31 -5.27
C TYR A 160 5.77 -17.35 -6.40
N GLU A 161 5.14 -17.00 -7.52
CA GLU A 161 5.01 -17.90 -8.67
C GLU A 161 6.29 -18.03 -9.47
N THR A 162 7.01 -16.95 -9.65
CA THR A 162 8.18 -16.89 -10.55
C THR A 162 9.50 -16.92 -9.79
N LEU A 163 9.70 -16.00 -8.85
CA LEU A 163 11.01 -15.81 -8.21
C LEU A 163 11.26 -16.78 -7.05
N LEU A 164 10.18 -17.28 -6.41
CA LEU A 164 10.21 -18.20 -5.27
C LEU A 164 9.52 -19.55 -5.58
N SER A 165 9.33 -19.89 -6.85
CA SER A 165 8.53 -21.03 -7.32
C SER A 165 8.90 -22.40 -6.71
N ASN A 166 10.16 -22.59 -6.32
CA ASN A 166 10.65 -23.83 -5.73
C ASN A 166 10.65 -23.86 -4.19
N GLN A 167 10.05 -22.85 -3.55
CA GLN A 167 10.01 -22.74 -2.10
C GLN A 167 8.65 -23.23 -1.57
N ARG A 168 8.67 -23.96 -0.45
CA ARG A 168 7.42 -24.31 0.26
C ARG A 168 6.76 -23.03 0.75
N THR A 169 5.64 -22.67 0.13
CA THR A 169 4.78 -21.59 0.60
C THR A 169 3.95 -22.09 1.80
N ASN A 170 3.59 -21.16 2.69
CA ASN A 170 2.71 -21.48 3.81
C ASN A 170 1.30 -21.72 3.26
N LEU A 171 0.58 -22.76 3.75
CA LEU A 171 -0.79 -23.07 3.37
C LEU A 171 -1.74 -21.86 3.44
N MET A 172 -1.54 -20.97 4.42
CA MET A 172 -2.31 -19.74 4.56
C MET A 172 -2.02 -18.76 3.41
N PHE A 173 -0.80 -18.73 2.91
CA PHE A 173 -0.43 -17.91 1.76
C PHE A 173 -1.07 -18.45 0.48
N ASP A 174 -1.05 -19.76 0.25
CA ASP A 174 -1.66 -20.40 -0.91
C ASP A 174 -3.17 -20.15 -0.97
N TRP A 175 -3.83 -20.16 0.20
CA TRP A 175 -5.25 -19.81 0.30
C TRP A 175 -5.51 -18.33 0.00
N LYS A 176 -4.66 -17.41 0.47
CA LYS A 176 -4.76 -15.96 0.18
C LYS A 176 -4.48 -15.69 -1.29
N LYS A 177 -3.44 -16.32 -1.88
CA LYS A 177 -3.06 -16.18 -3.28
C LYS A 177 -4.22 -16.46 -4.23
N LYS A 178 -5.02 -17.51 -3.98
CA LYS A 178 -6.21 -17.84 -4.77
C LYS A 178 -7.29 -16.76 -4.79
N ARG A 179 -7.22 -15.77 -3.89
CA ARG A 179 -8.17 -14.66 -3.75
C ARG A 179 -7.56 -13.30 -4.06
N MET A 180 -6.27 -13.24 -4.37
CA MET A 180 -5.60 -12.03 -4.81
C MET A 180 -5.89 -11.81 -6.30
N GLU A 181 -6.32 -10.61 -6.62
CA GLU A 181 -6.39 -10.11 -7.99
C GLU A 181 -5.10 -9.34 -8.27
N TYR A 182 -4.61 -9.46 -9.51
CA TYR A 182 -3.45 -8.69 -9.92
C TYR A 182 -3.82 -7.20 -9.96
N SER A 183 -2.90 -6.34 -9.53
CA SER A 183 -2.97 -4.91 -9.74
C SER A 183 -2.97 -4.62 -11.25
N MET A 184 -3.94 -3.82 -11.70
CA MET A 184 -4.00 -3.35 -13.09
C MET A 184 -3.21 -2.05 -13.25
#